data_d8dba7c58b603f5f4055694314863431
#
_entry.id   d8dba7c58b603f5f4055694314863431
#
_cell.length_a   1.000
_cell.length_b   1.000
_cell.length_c   1.000
_cell.angle_alpha   90.00
_cell.angle_beta   90.00
_cell.angle_gamma   90.00
#
_symmetry.space_group_name_H-M   'P 1'
#
loop_
_entity.id
_entity.type
_entity.pdbx_description
1 polymer ?
#
loop_
_entity_poly.entity_id
_entity_poly.type
_entity_poly.pdbx_seq_one_letter_code
_entity_poly.pdbx_strand_id
1 'polypeptide(L)'
;MSCTVTETLNGEWELTLVHDIDERGKWTRLSEGCILRAPVPAAMTPSVGLVTQQYQTSTYDVQIYKITTKSGPLHLRSGTGTNYRILGKYKKGREVIVLNKTTSSWYEVTAPDGKHGYTASQYLTFQRTETQTVQTNVGFHNQVIEARQLRDQPFRIYRVVPELDKVTVYARHIFYDLLDNMIKSLKPSPSAVGASVVQSLSGACLSSHDFSFYSDLTSTAEDVEWENVNPVEAMLGENGLVSKYGAELARDWYDVFLVRRVGNN
;
A
#
# COMPACT_ATOMS: atom_id res chain seq x y z
N MET A 1 -38.86 11.43 17.34
CA MET A 1 -37.45 11.15 16.91
C MET A 1 -37.43 10.15 15.75
N SER A 2 -36.71 10.45 14.66
CA SER A 2 -36.49 9.54 13.52
C SER A 2 -35.05 9.57 13.12
N CYS A 3 -34.55 8.44 12.58
CA CYS A 3 -33.18 8.31 12.05
C CYS A 3 -33.25 7.55 10.75
N THR A 4 -32.69 8.13 9.70
CA THR A 4 -32.61 7.52 8.36
C THR A 4 -31.15 7.44 7.96
N VAL A 5 -30.72 6.26 7.51
CA VAL A 5 -29.40 6.07 6.93
C VAL A 5 -29.59 5.71 5.46
N THR A 6 -28.86 6.39 4.59
CA THR A 6 -28.88 6.16 3.15
C THR A 6 -27.46 5.83 2.69
N GLU A 7 -27.27 4.69 2.02
CA GLU A 7 -26.03 4.31 1.40
C GLU A 7 -26.21 4.14 -0.10
N THR A 8 -25.32 4.77 -0.87
CA THR A 8 -25.25 4.62 -2.33
C THR A 8 -23.98 3.85 -2.65
N LEU A 9 -24.09 2.81 -3.49
CA LEU A 9 -22.91 2.06 -3.96
C LEU A 9 -21.93 3.02 -4.65
N ASN A 10 -20.67 2.94 -4.24
CA ASN A 10 -19.60 3.83 -4.73
C ASN A 10 -19.89 5.32 -4.53
N GLY A 11 -20.71 5.66 -3.56
CA GLY A 11 -21.17 7.02 -3.36
C GLY A 11 -21.37 7.37 -1.91
N GLU A 12 -22.33 8.25 -1.67
CA GLU A 12 -22.61 8.83 -0.37
C GLU A 12 -23.12 7.78 0.64
N TRP A 13 -22.75 7.97 1.89
CA TRP A 13 -23.28 7.22 3.01
C TRP A 13 -23.58 8.21 4.13
N GLU A 14 -24.84 8.54 4.24
CA GLU A 14 -25.32 9.64 5.06
C GLU A 14 -26.35 9.19 6.10
N LEU A 15 -26.40 9.92 7.19
CA LEU A 15 -27.38 9.77 8.26
C LEU A 15 -28.09 11.09 8.46
N THR A 16 -29.42 11.06 8.48
CA THR A 16 -30.27 12.16 8.90
C THR A 16 -31.01 11.78 10.17
N LEU A 17 -30.80 12.53 11.25
CA LEU A 17 -31.48 12.34 12.54
C LEU A 17 -32.37 13.55 12.82
N VAL A 18 -33.63 13.30 13.09
CA VAL A 18 -34.57 14.32 13.66
C VAL A 18 -34.83 13.98 15.11
N HIS A 19 -34.43 14.87 16.02
CA HIS A 19 -34.59 14.71 17.46
C HIS A 19 -35.44 15.81 18.01
N ASP A 20 -36.45 15.48 18.85
CA ASP A 20 -37.30 16.43 19.46
C ASP A 20 -36.53 17.24 20.52
N ILE A 21 -36.81 18.54 20.63
CA ILE A 21 -36.29 19.38 21.71
C ILE A 21 -37.14 19.10 22.94
N ASP A 22 -36.58 18.38 23.90
CA ASP A 22 -37.23 17.97 25.13
C ASP A 22 -36.55 18.57 26.37
N GLU A 23 -37.23 18.54 27.51
CA GLU A 23 -36.71 19.04 28.80
C GLU A 23 -35.47 18.22 29.28
N ARG A 24 -35.23 17.02 28.76
CA ARG A 24 -34.06 16.20 29.11
C ARG A 24 -32.77 16.76 28.54
N GLY A 25 -32.84 17.66 27.56
CA GLY A 25 -31.72 18.38 26.99
C GLY A 25 -30.69 17.49 26.25
N LYS A 26 -31.02 16.24 25.86
CA LYS A 26 -30.09 15.37 25.18
C LYS A 26 -29.69 15.88 23.80
N TRP A 27 -30.59 16.61 23.15
CA TRP A 27 -30.36 17.24 21.86
C TRP A 27 -29.21 18.27 21.89
N THR A 28 -28.86 18.84 23.04
CA THR A 28 -27.74 19.79 23.17
C THR A 28 -26.35 19.14 22.94
N ARG A 29 -26.29 17.82 22.98
CA ARG A 29 -25.06 17.04 22.67
C ARG A 29 -24.84 16.81 21.17
N LEU A 30 -25.86 17.15 20.37
CA LEU A 30 -25.81 17.02 18.92
C LEU A 30 -25.13 18.26 18.34
N SER A 31 -23.82 18.21 18.19
CA SER A 31 -23.00 19.29 17.64
C SER A 31 -22.10 18.80 16.50
N GLU A 32 -21.74 19.72 15.62
CA GLU A 32 -20.81 19.43 14.54
C GLU A 32 -19.50 18.83 15.06
N GLY A 33 -18.94 17.88 14.34
CA GLY A 33 -17.74 17.12 14.72
C GLY A 33 -18.01 15.91 15.61
N CYS A 34 -19.15 15.84 16.33
CA CYS A 34 -19.51 14.65 17.12
C CYS A 34 -19.83 13.45 16.23
N ILE A 35 -19.62 12.25 16.78
CA ILE A 35 -19.89 10.99 16.08
C ILE A 35 -21.19 10.39 16.61
N LEU A 36 -22.12 10.11 15.70
CA LEU A 36 -23.30 9.29 15.93
C LEU A 36 -22.97 7.84 15.53
N ARG A 37 -23.53 6.89 16.26
CA ARG A 37 -23.52 5.48 15.87
C ARG A 37 -24.93 5.06 15.51
N ALA A 38 -25.09 4.50 14.33
CA ALA A 38 -26.37 3.98 13.88
C ALA A 38 -26.24 2.54 13.43
N PRO A 39 -27.12 1.63 13.88
CA PRO A 39 -27.17 0.28 13.38
C PRO A 39 -27.62 0.30 11.91
N VAL A 40 -26.78 -0.23 11.05
CA VAL A 40 -27.12 -0.42 9.64
C VAL A 40 -27.46 -1.89 9.43
N PRO A 41 -28.60 -2.20 8.78
CA PRO A 41 -28.93 -3.59 8.45
C PRO A 41 -27.80 -4.18 7.61
N ALA A 42 -27.28 -5.32 8.04
CA ALA A 42 -26.26 -6.07 7.31
C ALA A 42 -26.87 -6.68 6.03
N ALA A 43 -27.15 -5.84 5.04
CA ALA A 43 -27.70 -6.33 3.77
C ALA A 43 -26.64 -7.07 2.93
N MET A 44 -25.36 -6.78 3.15
CA MET A 44 -24.27 -7.39 2.37
C MET A 44 -23.01 -7.47 3.22
N THR A 45 -22.51 -8.66 3.42
CA THR A 45 -21.17 -8.88 3.98
C THR A 45 -20.22 -9.05 2.82
N PRO A 46 -19.36 -8.09 2.49
CA PRO A 46 -18.39 -8.30 1.44
C PRO A 46 -17.43 -9.42 1.87
N SER A 47 -17.38 -10.51 1.12
CA SER A 47 -16.33 -11.51 1.26
C SER A 47 -15.09 -10.96 0.59
N VAL A 48 -14.23 -10.31 1.37
CA VAL A 48 -12.99 -9.73 0.82
C VAL A 48 -11.86 -10.71 0.98
N GLY A 49 -11.28 -11.11 -0.15
CA GLY A 49 -9.98 -11.74 -0.13
C GLY A 49 -8.90 -10.70 0.21
N LEU A 50 -8.26 -10.83 1.35
CA LEU A 50 -7.06 -10.05 1.63
C LEU A 50 -5.94 -10.54 0.70
N VAL A 51 -5.50 -9.70 -0.21
CA VAL A 51 -4.33 -10.00 -1.03
C VAL A 51 -3.10 -9.66 -0.21
N THR A 52 -2.58 -10.63 0.52
CA THR A 52 -1.26 -10.50 1.15
C THR A 52 -0.18 -10.87 0.16
N GLN A 53 0.81 -10.02 0.02
CA GLN A 53 2.02 -10.38 -0.73
C GLN A 53 2.70 -11.55 -0.01
N GLN A 54 2.79 -12.68 -0.68
CA GLN A 54 3.62 -13.78 -0.19
C GLN A 54 5.06 -13.55 -0.64
N TYR A 55 5.94 -13.52 0.35
CA TYR A 55 7.37 -13.52 0.12
C TYR A 55 7.90 -14.93 0.33
N GLN A 56 8.44 -15.51 -0.70
CA GLN A 56 9.26 -16.71 -0.56
C GLN A 56 10.66 -16.28 -0.15
N THR A 57 11.09 -16.75 1.00
CA THR A 57 12.46 -16.58 1.45
C THR A 57 13.28 -17.69 0.83
N SER A 58 14.21 -17.34 -0.04
CA SER A 58 15.21 -18.25 -0.55
C SER A 58 16.59 -17.85 -0.02
N THR A 59 17.38 -18.85 0.28
CA THR A 59 18.77 -18.68 0.68
C THR A 59 19.68 -19.19 -0.41
N TYR A 60 20.76 -18.47 -0.68
CA TYR A 60 21.81 -18.91 -1.58
C TYR A 60 23.16 -18.54 -1.02
N ASP A 61 24.15 -19.39 -1.27
CA ASP A 61 25.49 -19.19 -0.80
C ASP A 61 26.29 -18.32 -1.76
N VAL A 62 26.92 -17.29 -1.23
CA VAL A 62 27.85 -16.43 -1.94
C VAL A 62 29.27 -16.62 -1.46
N GLN A 63 30.20 -16.58 -2.39
CA GLN A 63 31.63 -16.72 -2.06
C GLN A 63 32.26 -15.34 -1.92
N ILE A 64 32.80 -15.06 -0.73
CA ILE A 64 33.50 -13.82 -0.43
C ILE A 64 34.98 -13.98 -0.64
N TYR A 65 35.55 -13.12 -1.43
CA TYR A 65 36.98 -13.07 -1.74
C TYR A 65 37.58 -11.73 -1.31
N LYS A 66 38.80 -11.78 -0.83
CA LYS A 66 39.59 -10.60 -0.45
C LYS A 66 40.53 -10.21 -1.59
N ILE A 67 40.64 -8.91 -1.86
CA ILE A 67 41.58 -8.36 -2.82
C ILE A 67 43.02 -8.43 -2.28
N THR A 68 43.89 -9.11 -3.02
CA THR A 68 45.28 -9.39 -2.62
C THR A 68 46.33 -8.91 -3.61
N THR A 69 46.05 -7.80 -4.33
CA THR A 69 46.98 -7.17 -5.26
C THR A 69 48.33 -6.88 -4.57
N LYS A 70 49.47 -7.11 -5.28
CA LYS A 70 50.80 -6.80 -4.75
C LYS A 70 51.08 -5.30 -4.78
N SER A 71 50.68 -4.63 -5.86
CA SER A 71 50.81 -3.17 -6.01
C SER A 71 49.62 -2.63 -6.78
N GLY A 72 49.16 -1.44 -6.39
CA GLY A 72 48.01 -0.77 -7.01
C GLY A 72 46.63 -1.36 -6.69
N PRO A 73 45.57 -0.70 -7.14
CA PRO A 73 44.20 -1.15 -6.91
C PRO A 73 43.81 -2.27 -7.90
N LEU A 74 42.87 -3.12 -7.50
CA LEU A 74 42.20 -4.04 -8.39
C LEU A 74 41.29 -3.26 -9.35
N HIS A 75 41.30 -3.60 -10.61
CA HIS A 75 40.41 -3.02 -11.61
C HIS A 75 39.19 -3.93 -11.82
N LEU A 76 38.00 -3.36 -11.64
CA LEU A 76 36.75 -3.95 -12.11
C LEU A 76 36.51 -3.50 -13.55
N ARG A 77 36.21 -4.42 -14.45
CA ARG A 77 36.06 -4.14 -15.87
C ARG A 77 34.71 -4.61 -16.42
N SER A 78 34.33 -4.08 -17.57
CA SER A 78 33.08 -4.43 -18.24
C SER A 78 33.11 -5.79 -18.96
N GLY A 79 34.23 -6.49 -18.96
CA GLY A 79 34.37 -7.81 -19.59
C GLY A 79 35.67 -8.51 -19.17
N THR A 80 35.83 -9.76 -19.63
CA THR A 80 36.92 -10.69 -19.29
C THR A 80 38.19 -10.38 -20.06
N GLY A 81 38.90 -9.31 -19.74
CA GLY A 81 40.15 -8.92 -20.37
C GLY A 81 40.67 -7.55 -19.97
N THR A 82 41.94 -7.30 -20.16
CA THR A 82 42.61 -6.04 -19.82
C THR A 82 42.25 -4.88 -20.76
N ASN A 83 41.73 -5.19 -21.93
CA ASN A 83 41.28 -4.25 -22.96
C ASN A 83 39.87 -3.68 -22.68
N TYR A 84 39.09 -4.29 -21.76
CA TYR A 84 37.78 -3.82 -21.44
C TYR A 84 37.83 -2.59 -20.51
N ARG A 85 36.79 -1.71 -20.62
CA ARG A 85 36.68 -0.48 -19.88
C ARG A 85 36.70 -0.75 -18.36
N ILE A 86 37.43 0.09 -17.62
CA ILE A 86 37.46 0.06 -16.15
C ILE A 86 36.17 0.71 -15.60
N LEU A 87 35.40 -0.05 -14.81
CA LEU A 87 34.19 0.37 -14.12
C LEU A 87 34.47 0.92 -12.72
N GLY A 88 35.56 0.40 -12.08
CA GLY A 88 35.94 0.80 -10.73
C GLY A 88 37.38 0.36 -10.41
N LYS A 89 37.94 0.96 -9.32
CA LYS A 89 39.26 0.64 -8.79
C LYS A 89 39.15 0.44 -7.28
N TYR A 90 39.60 -0.72 -6.77
CA TYR A 90 39.41 -1.12 -5.39
C TYR A 90 40.73 -1.45 -4.71
N LYS A 91 40.93 -0.94 -3.50
CA LYS A 91 42.17 -1.12 -2.76
C LYS A 91 42.30 -2.56 -2.25
N LYS A 92 43.56 -3.01 -2.10
CA LYS A 92 43.91 -4.25 -1.39
C LYS A 92 43.21 -4.33 -0.04
N GLY A 93 42.79 -5.53 0.34
CA GLY A 93 42.13 -5.81 1.62
C GLY A 93 40.61 -5.66 1.61
N ARG A 94 40.03 -5.03 0.59
CA ARG A 94 38.55 -4.97 0.44
C ARG A 94 38.03 -6.34 -0.01
N GLU A 95 36.76 -6.59 0.29
CA GLU A 95 36.07 -7.83 -0.09
C GLU A 95 35.20 -7.61 -1.31
N VAL A 96 35.05 -8.65 -2.11
CA VAL A 96 34.16 -8.73 -3.26
C VAL A 96 33.37 -10.03 -3.18
N ILE A 97 32.17 -10.02 -3.72
CA ILE A 97 31.33 -11.21 -3.87
C ILE A 97 31.62 -11.80 -5.27
N VAL A 98 32.04 -13.05 -5.33
CA VAL A 98 32.20 -13.75 -6.60
C VAL A 98 30.86 -14.37 -6.98
N LEU A 99 30.31 -13.90 -8.12
CA LEU A 99 29.04 -14.39 -8.67
C LEU A 99 29.28 -15.61 -9.55
N ASN A 100 30.34 -15.55 -10.37
CA ASN A 100 30.66 -16.62 -11.31
C ASN A 100 32.16 -16.66 -11.57
N LYS A 101 32.72 -17.87 -11.70
CA LYS A 101 34.08 -18.13 -12.15
C LYS A 101 34.06 -18.31 -13.67
N THR A 102 33.90 -17.19 -14.38
CA THR A 102 33.63 -17.14 -15.83
C THR A 102 34.71 -17.82 -16.62
N THR A 103 35.99 -17.63 -16.25
CA THR A 103 37.15 -18.36 -16.77
C THR A 103 38.11 -18.65 -15.64
N SER A 104 39.14 -19.45 -15.88
CA SER A 104 40.23 -19.68 -14.91
C SER A 104 40.93 -18.36 -14.49
N SER A 105 40.95 -17.37 -15.37
CA SER A 105 41.69 -16.12 -15.17
C SER A 105 40.78 -14.93 -14.81
N TRP A 106 39.46 -15.02 -14.99
CA TRP A 106 38.51 -13.90 -14.78
C TRP A 106 37.27 -14.36 -14.06
N TYR A 107 36.94 -13.63 -12.99
CA TYR A 107 35.73 -13.85 -12.21
C TYR A 107 34.78 -12.67 -12.38
N GLU A 108 33.51 -12.98 -12.46
CA GLU A 108 32.42 -12.04 -12.36
C GLU A 108 32.14 -11.74 -10.90
N VAL A 109 32.16 -10.47 -10.52
CA VAL A 109 32.07 -10.06 -9.11
C VAL A 109 31.15 -8.89 -8.90
N THR A 110 30.61 -8.80 -7.68
CA THR A 110 30.04 -7.58 -7.12
C THR A 110 31.09 -6.91 -6.25
N ALA A 111 31.42 -5.67 -6.56
CA ALA A 111 32.36 -4.84 -5.80
C ALA A 111 31.73 -4.25 -4.52
N PRO A 112 32.53 -3.72 -3.57
CA PRO A 112 32.05 -3.17 -2.31
C PRO A 112 31.05 -1.99 -2.42
N ASP A 113 30.98 -1.35 -3.57
CA ASP A 113 30.05 -0.25 -3.89
C ASP A 113 28.82 -0.74 -4.69
N GLY A 114 28.62 -2.06 -4.80
CA GLY A 114 27.49 -2.68 -5.50
C GLY A 114 27.65 -2.79 -7.02
N LYS A 115 28.74 -2.29 -7.60
CA LYS A 115 28.95 -2.41 -9.05
C LYS A 115 29.28 -3.85 -9.44
N HIS A 116 28.70 -4.28 -10.56
CA HIS A 116 28.98 -5.58 -11.18
C HIS A 116 30.01 -5.46 -12.32
N GLY A 117 30.84 -6.48 -12.44
CA GLY A 117 31.80 -6.56 -13.52
C GLY A 117 32.78 -7.71 -13.35
N TYR A 118 33.88 -7.64 -14.08
CA TYR A 118 34.89 -8.72 -14.17
C TYR A 118 36.22 -8.25 -13.59
N THR A 119 36.88 -9.17 -12.92
CA THR A 119 38.23 -8.93 -12.39
C THR A 119 39.13 -10.18 -12.54
N ALA A 120 40.44 -9.95 -12.55
CA ALA A 120 41.38 -11.05 -12.68
C ALA A 120 41.45 -11.88 -11.39
N SER A 121 41.22 -13.18 -11.50
CA SER A 121 41.11 -14.12 -10.39
C SER A 121 42.40 -14.22 -9.56
N GLN A 122 43.58 -14.04 -10.17
CA GLN A 122 44.90 -14.10 -9.51
C GLN A 122 45.06 -13.05 -8.39
N TYR A 123 44.24 -12.02 -8.34
CA TYR A 123 44.26 -10.97 -7.31
C TYR A 123 43.18 -11.15 -6.25
N LEU A 124 42.53 -12.32 -6.24
CA LEU A 124 41.48 -12.64 -5.29
C LEU A 124 41.86 -13.87 -4.47
N THR A 125 41.67 -13.79 -3.16
CA THR A 125 41.86 -14.93 -2.26
C THR A 125 40.53 -15.22 -1.57
N PHE A 126 40.06 -16.46 -1.67
CA PHE A 126 38.85 -16.91 -0.97
C PHE A 126 38.97 -16.68 0.53
N GLN A 127 37.91 -16.17 1.12
CA GLN A 127 37.82 -15.94 2.57
C GLN A 127 36.81 -16.90 3.21
N ARG A 128 35.57 -16.86 2.74
CA ARG A 128 34.45 -17.60 3.32
C ARG A 128 33.29 -17.71 2.35
N THR A 129 32.39 -18.62 2.66
CA THR A 129 31.04 -18.66 2.09
C THR A 129 30.08 -18.02 3.08
N GLU A 130 29.21 -17.15 2.61
CA GLU A 130 28.11 -16.55 3.38
C GLU A 130 26.79 -16.93 2.75
N THR A 131 25.82 -17.30 3.57
CA THR A 131 24.46 -17.53 3.10
C THR A 131 23.71 -16.19 3.08
N GLN A 132 23.26 -15.77 1.91
CA GLN A 132 22.40 -14.59 1.74
C GLN A 132 20.94 -15.03 1.64
N THR A 133 20.08 -14.25 2.26
CA THR A 133 18.65 -14.46 2.24
C THR A 133 18.01 -13.42 1.32
N VAL A 134 17.25 -13.86 0.34
CA VAL A 134 16.45 -13.01 -0.54
C VAL A 134 15.00 -13.32 -0.34
N GLN A 135 14.23 -12.28 -0.11
CA GLN A 135 12.78 -12.36 -0.14
C GLN A 135 12.31 -12.01 -1.54
N THR A 136 11.79 -13.00 -2.25
CA THR A 136 11.19 -12.82 -3.56
C THR A 136 9.68 -12.80 -3.41
N ASN A 137 9.05 -11.79 -3.98
CA ASN A 137 7.59 -11.75 -4.06
C ASN A 137 7.14 -12.83 -5.05
N VAL A 138 6.47 -13.87 -4.56
CA VAL A 138 6.04 -15.02 -5.37
C VAL A 138 4.55 -14.99 -5.71
N GLY A 139 3.85 -13.94 -5.36
CA GLY A 139 2.44 -13.78 -5.67
C GLY A 139 1.61 -13.29 -4.51
N PHE A 140 0.32 -13.29 -4.73
CA PHE A 140 -0.67 -12.83 -3.78
C PHE A 140 -1.43 -14.05 -3.23
N HIS A 141 -1.53 -14.15 -1.92
CA HIS A 141 -2.40 -15.13 -1.29
C HIS A 141 -3.72 -14.45 -0.95
N ASN A 142 -4.82 -14.95 -1.50
CA ASN A 142 -6.15 -14.49 -1.13
C ASN A 142 -6.50 -15.11 0.24
N GLN A 143 -6.37 -14.32 1.28
CA GLN A 143 -6.94 -14.66 2.56
C GLN A 143 -8.34 -14.06 2.63
N VAL A 144 -9.37 -14.90 2.67
CA VAL A 144 -10.74 -14.44 2.86
C VAL A 144 -10.86 -13.90 4.27
N ILE A 145 -10.98 -12.59 4.39
CA ILE A 145 -11.43 -11.95 5.64
C ILE A 145 -12.94 -11.83 5.52
N GLU A 146 -13.65 -12.53 6.37
CA GLU A 146 -15.08 -12.27 6.55
C GLU A 146 -15.22 -10.86 7.12
N ALA A 147 -15.72 -9.94 6.31
CA ALA A 147 -16.09 -8.62 6.79
C ALA A 147 -17.09 -8.78 7.93
N ARG A 148 -16.87 -8.05 9.02
CA ARG A 148 -17.80 -8.03 10.14
C ARG A 148 -19.16 -7.63 9.62
N GLN A 149 -20.23 -8.26 10.15
CA GLN A 149 -21.58 -7.80 9.87
C GLN A 149 -21.65 -6.30 10.16
N LEU A 150 -22.06 -5.52 9.16
CA LEU A 150 -22.24 -4.08 9.32
C LEU A 150 -23.27 -3.84 10.43
N ARG A 151 -22.78 -3.37 11.59
CA ARG A 151 -23.59 -3.00 12.75
C ARG A 151 -23.06 -1.68 13.23
N ASP A 152 -23.83 -0.86 13.85
CA ASP A 152 -23.39 0.39 14.51
C ASP A 152 -22.30 1.15 13.75
N GLN A 153 -22.59 1.64 12.57
CA GLN A 153 -21.62 2.41 11.80
C GLN A 153 -21.49 3.84 12.35
N PRO A 154 -20.28 4.40 12.38
CA PRO A 154 -20.01 5.74 12.87
C PRO A 154 -20.23 6.81 11.80
N PHE A 155 -20.98 7.85 12.15
CA PHE A 155 -21.28 9.00 11.31
C PHE A 155 -20.85 10.29 11.98
N ARG A 156 -20.05 11.12 11.32
CA ARG A 156 -19.65 12.43 11.84
C ARG A 156 -20.67 13.49 11.45
N ILE A 157 -21.15 14.22 12.46
CA ILE A 157 -22.07 15.33 12.26
C ILE A 157 -21.34 16.46 11.54
N TYR A 158 -21.86 16.89 10.40
CA TYR A 158 -21.34 18.03 9.65
C TYR A 158 -22.30 19.22 9.61
N ARG A 159 -23.56 19.02 10.03
CA ARG A 159 -24.55 20.09 10.06
C ARG A 159 -25.63 19.81 11.09
N VAL A 160 -25.98 20.84 11.86
CA VAL A 160 -27.07 20.82 12.84
C VAL A 160 -28.00 21.98 12.53
N VAL A 161 -29.29 21.69 12.36
CA VAL A 161 -30.35 22.70 12.08
C VAL A 161 -31.37 22.64 13.16
N PRO A 162 -31.36 23.62 14.14
CA PRO A 162 -32.38 23.74 15.15
C PRO A 162 -33.64 24.37 14.56
N GLU A 163 -34.78 23.84 14.96
CA GLU A 163 -36.11 24.40 14.72
C GLU A 163 -36.82 24.67 16.08
N LEU A 164 -38.07 25.06 16.08
CA LEU A 164 -38.74 25.42 17.31
C LEU A 164 -38.91 24.28 18.32
N ASP A 165 -39.24 23.08 17.80
CA ASP A 165 -39.58 21.89 18.58
C ASP A 165 -38.68 20.69 18.32
N LYS A 166 -37.78 20.79 17.34
CA LYS A 166 -36.90 19.73 16.94
C LYS A 166 -35.54 20.24 16.45
N VAL A 167 -34.58 19.32 16.40
CA VAL A 167 -33.28 19.55 15.76
C VAL A 167 -33.09 18.49 14.68
N THR A 168 -32.73 18.96 13.49
CA THR A 168 -32.36 18.08 12.39
C THR A 168 -30.83 18.05 12.26
N VAL A 169 -30.27 16.85 12.29
CA VAL A 169 -28.83 16.60 12.24
C VAL A 169 -28.49 15.84 10.97
N TYR A 170 -27.48 16.32 10.27
CA TYR A 170 -26.92 15.67 9.10
C TYR A 170 -25.51 15.17 9.43
N ALA A 171 -25.27 13.91 9.18
CA ALA A 171 -23.98 13.27 9.42
C ALA A 171 -23.61 12.36 8.26
N ARG A 172 -22.33 12.21 8.01
CA ARG A 172 -21.79 11.32 6.99
C ARG A 172 -20.88 10.30 7.62
N HIS A 173 -20.74 9.12 7.00
CA HIS A 173 -19.87 8.06 7.50
C HIS A 173 -18.44 8.58 7.67
N ILE A 174 -17.74 8.12 8.72
CA ILE A 174 -16.38 8.59 9.05
C ILE A 174 -15.38 8.38 7.90
N PHE A 175 -15.64 7.48 6.95
CA PHE A 175 -14.85 7.34 5.72
C PHE A 175 -14.54 8.71 5.07
N TYR A 176 -15.48 9.66 5.16
CA TYR A 176 -15.31 10.99 4.59
C TYR A 176 -14.39 11.92 5.40
N ASP A 177 -13.88 11.48 6.56
CA ASP A 177 -12.80 12.19 7.27
C ASP A 177 -11.51 12.16 6.45
N LEU A 178 -11.38 11.22 5.49
CA LEU A 178 -10.29 11.17 4.51
C LEU A 178 -10.29 12.34 3.54
N LEU A 179 -11.37 13.12 3.42
CA LEU A 179 -11.38 14.37 2.62
C LEU A 179 -10.41 15.41 3.17
N ASP A 180 -10.14 15.37 4.48
CA ASP A 180 -9.22 16.29 5.15
C ASP A 180 -7.75 15.84 5.07
N ASN A 181 -7.48 14.70 4.41
CA ASN A 181 -6.14 14.21 4.13
C ASN A 181 -5.76 14.46 2.66
N MET A 182 -4.48 14.33 2.35
CA MET A 182 -3.96 14.55 1.00
C MET A 182 -2.95 13.48 0.60
N ILE A 183 -3.05 13.01 -0.62
CA ILE A 183 -2.02 12.25 -1.32
C ILE A 183 -1.21 13.25 -2.13
N LYS A 184 0.05 13.48 -1.73
CA LYS A 184 0.92 14.42 -2.44
C LYS A 184 1.27 13.91 -3.82
N SER A 185 1.65 12.65 -3.93
CA SER A 185 1.92 11.96 -5.18
C SER A 185 1.87 10.44 -4.96
N LEU A 186 1.13 9.75 -5.80
CA LEU A 186 1.11 8.30 -5.88
C LEU A 186 1.08 7.90 -7.34
N LYS A 187 2.17 7.29 -7.81
CA LYS A 187 2.32 6.79 -9.18
C LYS A 187 2.74 5.32 -9.14
N PRO A 188 1.77 4.40 -9.15
CA PRO A 188 2.06 2.98 -9.20
C PRO A 188 2.77 2.60 -10.51
N SER A 189 3.48 1.47 -10.49
CA SER A 189 3.98 0.86 -11.73
C SER A 189 2.81 0.47 -12.64
N PRO A 190 2.93 0.59 -13.97
CA PRO A 190 1.90 0.13 -14.92
C PRO A 190 1.56 -1.36 -14.80
N SER A 191 2.46 -2.16 -14.22
CA SER A 191 2.23 -3.57 -13.92
C SER A 191 1.67 -3.83 -12.51
N ALA A 192 1.42 -2.78 -11.73
CA ALA A 192 0.88 -2.95 -10.37
C ALA A 192 -0.57 -3.41 -10.42
N VAL A 193 -0.89 -4.47 -9.69
CA VAL A 193 -2.27 -4.93 -9.53
C VAL A 193 -3.03 -4.01 -8.60
N GLY A 194 -4.33 -3.87 -8.82
CA GLY A 194 -5.19 -2.96 -8.07
C GLY A 194 -5.09 -3.13 -6.55
N ALA A 195 -4.98 -4.36 -6.05
CA ALA A 195 -4.79 -4.62 -4.63
C ALA A 195 -3.52 -3.98 -4.06
N SER A 196 -2.39 -4.03 -4.78
CA SER A 196 -1.15 -3.35 -4.36
C SER A 196 -1.31 -1.83 -4.34
N VAL A 197 -2.03 -1.30 -5.32
CA VAL A 197 -2.28 0.15 -5.41
C VAL A 197 -3.14 0.62 -4.25
N VAL A 198 -4.21 -0.11 -3.94
CA VAL A 198 -5.08 0.17 -2.78
C VAL A 198 -4.29 0.15 -1.47
N GLN A 199 -3.43 -0.84 -1.26
CA GLN A 199 -2.59 -0.91 -0.06
C GLN A 199 -1.62 0.27 0.05
N SER A 200 -1.13 0.78 -1.07
CA SER A 200 -0.20 1.92 -1.07
C SER A 200 -0.85 3.26 -0.71
N LEU A 201 -2.19 3.36 -0.75
CA LEU A 201 -2.92 4.59 -0.37
C LEU A 201 -2.60 5.04 1.05
N SER A 202 -2.56 4.11 2.01
CA SER A 202 -2.28 4.44 3.41
C SER A 202 -0.93 5.15 3.57
N GLY A 203 0.12 4.60 2.96
CA GLY A 203 1.47 5.19 3.00
C GLY A 203 1.64 6.47 2.18
N ALA A 204 0.72 6.73 1.24
CA ALA A 204 0.74 7.93 0.40
C ALA A 204 0.04 9.14 1.05
N CYS A 205 -0.76 8.93 2.08
CA CYS A 205 -1.42 9.99 2.85
C CYS A 205 -0.39 10.83 3.62
N LEU A 206 -0.53 12.15 3.58
CA LEU A 206 0.36 13.07 4.29
C LEU A 206 0.16 13.06 5.80
N SER A 207 -1.09 12.96 6.24
CA SER A 207 -1.44 12.92 7.66
C SER A 207 -1.71 11.49 8.10
N SER A 208 -1.32 11.15 9.34
CA SER A 208 -1.66 9.86 9.95
C SER A 208 -3.18 9.70 10.06
N HIS A 209 -3.65 8.48 9.92
CA HIS A 209 -5.06 8.13 10.02
C HIS A 209 -5.22 6.68 10.50
N ASP A 210 -6.41 6.35 10.99
CA ASP A 210 -6.72 5.01 11.52
C ASP A 210 -7.30 4.06 10.45
N PHE A 211 -7.45 4.51 9.20
CA PHE A 211 -8.05 3.72 8.14
C PHE A 211 -7.11 2.62 7.63
N SER A 212 -7.71 1.44 7.42
CA SER A 212 -7.08 0.29 6.77
C SER A 212 -7.71 0.05 5.41
N PHE A 213 -6.89 -0.24 4.40
CA PHE A 213 -7.36 -0.43 3.02
C PHE A 213 -7.15 -1.87 2.58
N TYR A 214 -8.19 -2.47 2.02
CA TYR A 214 -8.22 -3.86 1.58
C TYR A 214 -8.75 -3.98 0.16
N SER A 215 -8.27 -4.98 -0.59
CA SER A 215 -8.71 -5.19 -1.95
C SER A 215 -8.46 -6.62 -2.44
N ASP A 216 -9.33 -7.08 -3.33
CA ASP A 216 -9.20 -8.34 -4.08
C ASP A 216 -8.94 -8.10 -5.58
N LEU A 217 -8.61 -6.88 -5.97
CA LEU A 217 -8.39 -6.48 -7.36
C LEU A 217 -7.09 -7.09 -7.90
N THR A 218 -7.19 -7.99 -8.85
CA THR A 218 -6.05 -8.66 -9.50
C THR A 218 -5.70 -8.10 -10.88
N SER A 219 -6.54 -7.22 -11.42
CA SER A 219 -6.28 -6.53 -12.69
C SER A 219 -5.24 -5.42 -12.52
N THR A 220 -4.59 -5.08 -13.62
CA THR A 220 -3.74 -3.89 -13.75
C THR A 220 -4.50 -2.80 -14.49
N ALA A 221 -4.15 -1.54 -14.25
CA ALA A 221 -4.66 -0.42 -15.03
C ALA A 221 -3.50 0.48 -15.45
N GLU A 222 -3.55 0.95 -16.69
CA GLU A 222 -2.61 1.92 -17.21
C GLU A 222 -2.96 3.33 -16.72
N ASP A 223 -1.96 4.20 -16.68
CA ASP A 223 -2.11 5.62 -16.37
C ASP A 223 -2.83 5.93 -15.05
N VAL A 224 -2.45 5.20 -14.01
CA VAL A 224 -2.88 5.47 -12.64
C VAL A 224 -1.88 6.41 -12.00
N GLU A 225 -2.29 7.66 -11.79
CA GLU A 225 -1.47 8.67 -11.13
C GLU A 225 -2.36 9.66 -10.39
N TRP A 226 -2.01 9.94 -9.14
CA TRP A 226 -2.69 10.97 -8.33
C TRP A 226 -1.65 11.92 -7.77
N GLU A 227 -1.91 13.20 -7.91
CA GLU A 227 -1.08 14.27 -7.40
C GLU A 227 -1.94 15.35 -6.75
N ASN A 228 -1.65 15.67 -5.47
CA ASN A 228 -2.35 16.68 -4.69
C ASN A 228 -3.89 16.47 -4.63
N VAL A 229 -4.32 15.22 -4.47
CA VAL A 229 -5.73 14.85 -4.32
C VAL A 229 -6.00 14.26 -2.94
N ASN A 230 -7.24 14.34 -2.46
CA ASN A 230 -7.61 13.64 -1.24
C ASN A 230 -7.84 12.14 -1.51
N PRO A 231 -7.70 11.27 -0.49
CA PRO A 231 -7.86 9.81 -0.69
C PRO A 231 -9.26 9.41 -1.18
N VAL A 232 -10.31 10.16 -0.86
CA VAL A 232 -11.67 9.86 -1.35
C VAL A 232 -11.74 10.06 -2.86
N GLU A 233 -11.15 11.13 -3.37
CA GLU A 233 -11.08 11.40 -4.81
C GLU A 233 -10.21 10.38 -5.54
N ALA A 234 -9.07 9.97 -4.94
CA ALA A 234 -8.24 8.89 -5.49
C ALA A 234 -9.00 7.56 -5.58
N MET A 235 -9.99 7.32 -4.73
CA MET A 235 -10.83 6.12 -4.78
C MET A 235 -12.07 6.30 -5.67
N LEU A 236 -12.83 7.37 -5.51
CA LEU A 236 -14.17 7.57 -6.07
C LEU A 236 -14.23 8.60 -7.21
N GLY A 237 -13.20 9.40 -7.42
CA GLY A 237 -13.15 10.39 -8.48
C GLY A 237 -13.25 9.79 -9.89
N GLU A 238 -13.39 10.62 -10.89
CA GLU A 238 -13.51 10.20 -12.30
C GLU A 238 -12.32 9.33 -12.74
N ASN A 239 -11.10 9.66 -12.28
CA ASN A 239 -9.88 8.89 -12.51
C ASN A 239 -9.49 8.05 -11.26
N GLY A 240 -10.45 7.74 -10.40
CA GLY A 240 -10.23 7.00 -9.17
C GLY A 240 -10.15 5.49 -9.38
N LEU A 241 -9.81 4.79 -8.30
CA LEU A 241 -9.65 3.32 -8.29
C LEU A 241 -10.93 2.59 -8.72
N VAL A 242 -12.10 3.08 -8.27
CA VAL A 242 -13.40 2.50 -8.65
C VAL A 242 -13.57 2.52 -10.17
N SER A 243 -13.32 3.66 -10.80
CA SER A 243 -13.45 3.82 -12.27
C SER A 243 -12.38 3.02 -13.01
N LYS A 244 -11.11 3.13 -12.62
CA LYS A 244 -9.96 2.51 -13.30
C LYS A 244 -9.97 0.98 -13.25
N TYR A 245 -10.43 0.40 -12.15
CA TYR A 245 -10.42 -1.05 -11.94
C TYR A 245 -11.80 -1.70 -12.00
N GLY A 246 -12.87 -0.92 -12.21
CA GLY A 246 -14.25 -1.41 -12.15
C GLY A 246 -14.59 -1.96 -10.76
N ALA A 247 -14.10 -1.30 -9.72
CA ALA A 247 -14.24 -1.75 -8.35
C ALA A 247 -15.54 -1.28 -7.71
N GLU A 248 -15.93 -1.94 -6.62
CA GLU A 248 -16.98 -1.52 -5.71
C GLU A 248 -16.39 -1.21 -4.34
N LEU A 249 -16.89 -0.11 -3.72
CA LEU A 249 -16.46 0.34 -2.41
C LEU A 249 -17.38 -0.21 -1.34
N ALA A 250 -16.82 -0.89 -0.34
CA ALA A 250 -17.48 -1.21 0.93
C ALA A 250 -16.71 -0.61 2.10
N ARG A 251 -17.42 -0.32 3.19
CA ARG A 251 -16.87 0.37 4.35
C ARG A 251 -17.41 -0.28 5.63
N ASP A 252 -16.54 -0.50 6.60
CA ASP A 252 -16.92 -0.96 7.94
C ASP A 252 -16.02 -0.27 8.98
N TRP A 253 -16.55 0.73 9.67
CA TRP A 253 -15.78 1.60 10.54
C TRP A 253 -14.62 2.26 9.80
N TYR A 254 -13.38 1.93 10.22
CA TYR A 254 -12.15 2.42 9.60
C TYR A 254 -11.60 1.47 8.53
N ASP A 255 -12.27 0.36 8.26
CA ASP A 255 -11.88 -0.58 7.22
C ASP A 255 -12.55 -0.19 5.90
N VAL A 256 -11.74 0.01 4.87
CA VAL A 256 -12.14 0.40 3.52
C VAL A 256 -11.80 -0.72 2.56
N PHE A 257 -12.79 -1.22 1.86
CA PHE A 257 -12.67 -2.35 0.94
C PHE A 257 -12.97 -1.89 -0.48
N LEU A 258 -11.98 -2.00 -1.37
CA LEU A 258 -12.15 -1.82 -2.81
C LEU A 258 -12.08 -3.19 -3.46
N VAL A 259 -13.22 -3.70 -3.89
CA VAL A 259 -13.41 -5.09 -4.33
C VAL A 259 -14.02 -5.15 -5.71
N ARG A 260 -13.86 -6.29 -6.39
CA ARG A 260 -14.49 -6.51 -7.70
C ARG A 260 -16.01 -6.44 -7.62
N ARG A 261 -16.57 -6.92 -6.52
CA ARG A 261 -18.01 -6.89 -6.29
C ARG A 261 -18.36 -7.01 -4.82
N VAL A 262 -19.28 -6.17 -4.36
CA VAL A 262 -19.90 -6.24 -3.03
C VAL A 262 -21.14 -7.12 -3.12
N GLY A 263 -21.13 -8.26 -2.41
CA GLY A 263 -22.27 -9.20 -2.37
C GLY A 263 -22.13 -10.42 -3.28
N ASN A 264 -22.89 -11.46 -2.92
CA ASN A 264 -22.97 -12.70 -3.68
C ASN A 264 -24.09 -12.59 -4.73
N ASN A 265 -23.72 -12.55 -5.99
CA ASN A 265 -24.56 -12.95 -7.11
C ASN A 265 -23.75 -13.83 -8.04
#